data_c2df9a18ac3a2c65a5f99615b6323972
#
_entry.id   c2df9a18ac3a2c65a5f99615b6323972
#
_cell.length_a   1.000
_cell.length_b   1.000
_cell.length_c   1.000
_cell.angle_alpha   90.00
_cell.angle_beta   90.00
_cell.angle_gamma   90.00
#
_symmetry.space_group_name_H-M   'P 1'
#
loop_
_entity.id
_entity.type
_entity.pdbx_description
1 polymer ?
#
loop_
_entity_poly.entity_id
_entity_poly.type
_entity_poly.pdbx_seq_one_letter_code
_entity_poly.pdbx_strand_id
1 'polypeptide(L)'
;LRKNKIAFDSSEIKKIYRLAKKTDIDKWIEAQQLEINTMYKARTIAIEQGLDMKISDVEYQGDKTKAIFYYTAEARVDFRELIKRLADEFKVRIEMKQIGVRQEASRLGGIGSCGRELCCSTWLTDFRSVNTSAARYQQLSLNPQKLAGQCGKLKCCLNYELDTYMDALQDFPDFDTKLVTEKGDAIC
;
A
#
# COMPACT_ATOMS: atom_id res chain seq x y z
N LEU A 1 -13.23 -17.91 0.50
CA LEU A 1 -11.81 -17.68 0.74
C LEU A 1 -11.02 -18.76 -0.02
N ARG A 2 -10.57 -18.45 -1.25
CA ARG A 2 -9.62 -19.30 -1.97
C ARG A 2 -8.31 -19.28 -1.21
N LYS A 3 -7.94 -20.38 -0.57
CA LYS A 3 -6.60 -20.60 -0.05
C LYS A 3 -5.65 -20.68 -1.25
N ASN A 4 -5.00 -19.58 -1.58
CA ASN A 4 -3.85 -19.63 -2.47
C ASN A 4 -2.81 -20.49 -1.77
N LYS A 5 -2.53 -21.67 -2.33
CA LYS A 5 -1.38 -22.48 -1.94
C LYS A 5 -0.14 -21.70 -2.41
N ILE A 6 0.39 -20.85 -1.57
CA ILE A 6 1.71 -20.27 -1.77
C ILE A 6 2.69 -21.40 -1.54
N ALA A 7 3.43 -21.78 -2.56
CA ALA A 7 4.58 -22.65 -2.39
C ALA A 7 5.61 -21.88 -1.56
N PHE A 8 5.73 -22.22 -0.29
CA PHE A 8 6.75 -21.62 0.59
C PHE A 8 8.09 -22.28 0.27
N ASP A 9 9.03 -21.50 -0.22
CA ASP A 9 10.42 -21.92 -0.20
C ASP A 9 10.88 -21.87 1.26
N SER A 10 11.19 -23.02 1.82
CA SER A 10 11.54 -23.17 3.24
C SER A 10 12.83 -22.42 3.64
N SER A 11 13.64 -21.97 2.65
CA SER A 11 14.86 -21.22 2.87
C SER A 11 14.62 -19.75 3.28
N GLU A 12 13.47 -19.17 2.94
CA GLU A 12 13.16 -17.76 3.26
C GLU A 12 12.39 -17.57 4.58
N ILE A 13 11.89 -18.65 5.18
CA ILE A 13 11.08 -18.59 6.40
C ILE A 13 11.99 -18.48 7.61
N LYS A 14 11.93 -17.33 8.28
CA LYS A 14 12.65 -17.14 9.56
C LYS A 14 12.01 -17.96 10.67
N LYS A 15 12.85 -18.66 11.45
CA LYS A 15 12.37 -19.46 12.59
C LYS A 15 11.96 -18.57 13.75
N ILE A 16 10.83 -18.89 14.36
CA ILE A 16 10.39 -18.32 15.64
C ILE A 16 11.10 -19.11 16.74
N TYR A 17 11.92 -18.44 17.56
CA TYR A 17 12.70 -19.08 18.61
C TYR A 17 11.91 -19.24 19.91
N ARG A 18 11.11 -18.24 20.28
CA ARG A 18 10.31 -18.21 21.51
C ARG A 18 9.22 -17.14 21.46
N LEU A 19 8.29 -17.20 22.39
CA LEU A 19 7.35 -16.10 22.66
C LEU A 19 8.06 -14.88 23.24
N ALA A 20 7.56 -13.68 22.92
CA ALA A 20 8.08 -12.44 23.48
C ALA A 20 7.81 -12.37 24.99
N LYS A 21 8.83 -11.94 25.75
CA LYS A 21 8.69 -11.63 27.17
C LYS A 21 8.25 -10.17 27.34
N LYS A 22 7.78 -9.81 28.54
CA LYS A 22 7.40 -8.43 28.87
C LYS A 22 8.52 -7.44 28.53
N THR A 23 9.76 -7.78 28.88
CA THR A 23 10.95 -6.95 28.56
C THR A 23 11.18 -6.73 27.08
N ASP A 24 10.81 -7.67 26.21
CA ASP A 24 10.92 -7.53 24.76
C ASP A 24 9.84 -6.56 24.25
N ILE A 25 8.63 -6.65 24.81
CA ILE A 25 7.51 -5.76 24.49
C ILE A 25 7.82 -4.33 24.95
N ASP A 26 8.32 -4.16 26.16
CA ASP A 26 8.69 -2.84 26.70
C ASP A 26 9.75 -2.17 25.80
N LYS A 27 10.78 -2.89 25.39
CA LYS A 27 11.80 -2.39 24.44
C LYS A 27 11.21 -2.02 23.08
N TRP A 28 10.28 -2.80 22.58
CA TRP A 28 9.61 -2.52 21.31
C TRP A 28 8.74 -1.25 21.40
N ILE A 29 8.00 -1.07 22.50
CA ILE A 29 7.20 0.14 22.74
C ILE A 29 8.11 1.38 22.80
N GLU A 30 9.25 1.29 23.50
CA GLU A 30 10.22 2.38 23.56
C GLU A 30 10.80 2.69 22.17
N ALA A 31 11.06 1.67 21.34
CA ALA A 31 11.53 1.86 19.97
C ALA A 31 10.50 2.59 19.12
N GLN A 32 9.22 2.20 19.21
CA GLN A 32 8.13 2.86 18.49
C GLN A 32 7.95 4.34 18.87
N GLN A 33 8.16 4.70 20.14
CA GLN A 33 8.07 6.10 20.58
C GLN A 33 9.11 7.02 19.93
N LEU A 34 10.22 6.46 19.45
CA LEU A 34 11.27 7.21 18.75
C LEU A 34 10.94 7.45 17.27
N GLU A 35 10.10 6.62 16.64
CA GLU A 35 9.90 6.57 15.19
C GLU A 35 9.41 7.89 14.63
N ILE A 36 8.39 8.50 15.24
CA ILE A 36 7.78 9.75 14.78
C ILE A 36 8.79 10.89 14.79
N ASN A 37 9.52 11.08 15.90
CA ASN A 37 10.49 12.14 16.02
C ASN A 37 11.67 11.94 15.06
N THR A 38 12.13 10.70 14.91
CA THR A 38 13.18 10.32 13.95
C THR A 38 12.74 10.60 12.52
N MET A 39 11.50 10.29 12.17
CA MET A 39 10.95 10.55 10.84
C MET A 39 10.95 12.06 10.52
N TYR A 40 10.50 12.90 11.44
CA TYR A 40 10.49 14.36 11.22
C TYR A 40 11.89 14.92 11.06
N LYS A 41 12.83 14.55 11.93
CA LYS A 41 14.23 14.98 11.80
C LYS A 41 14.86 14.50 10.48
N ALA A 42 14.61 13.24 10.09
CA ALA A 42 15.12 12.70 8.85
C ALA A 42 14.56 13.44 7.62
N ARG A 43 13.29 13.86 7.64
CA ARG A 43 12.70 14.70 6.60
C ARG A 43 13.40 16.05 6.49
N THR A 44 13.66 16.70 7.62
CA THR A 44 14.38 17.97 7.65
C THR A 44 15.77 17.82 7.02
N ILE A 45 16.52 16.78 7.39
CA ILE A 45 17.85 16.50 6.85
C ILE A 45 17.81 16.23 5.34
N ALA A 46 16.79 15.47 4.85
CA ALA A 46 16.64 15.21 3.42
C ALA A 46 16.32 16.48 2.63
N ILE A 47 15.48 17.36 3.17
CA ILE A 47 15.15 18.67 2.56
C ILE A 47 16.37 19.57 2.53
N GLU A 48 17.17 19.66 3.61
CA GLU A 48 18.40 20.45 3.67
C GLU A 48 19.44 20.02 2.61
N GLN A 49 19.44 18.72 2.26
CA GLN A 49 20.29 18.18 1.20
C GLN A 49 19.71 18.35 -0.22
N GLY A 50 18.51 18.93 -0.34
CA GLY A 50 17.84 19.13 -1.64
C GLY A 50 17.48 17.83 -2.36
N LEU A 51 17.23 16.75 -1.63
CA LEU A 51 16.89 15.44 -2.22
C LEU A 51 15.42 15.40 -2.64
N ASP A 52 15.16 15.03 -3.90
CA ASP A 52 13.80 14.86 -4.43
C ASP A 52 13.24 13.48 -4.01
N MET A 53 12.97 13.37 -2.73
CA MET A 53 12.40 12.18 -2.10
C MET A 53 11.58 12.55 -0.86
N LYS A 54 10.62 11.71 -0.52
CA LYS A 54 9.82 11.86 0.69
C LYS A 54 10.04 10.66 1.61
N ILE A 55 10.54 10.90 2.81
CA ILE A 55 10.57 9.88 3.87
C ILE A 55 9.14 9.75 4.42
N SER A 56 8.55 8.57 4.21
CA SER A 56 7.14 8.30 4.52
C SER A 56 6.98 7.75 5.93
N ASP A 57 7.92 6.89 6.35
CA ASP A 57 7.84 6.19 7.63
C ASP A 57 9.22 5.73 8.08
N VAL A 58 9.37 5.47 9.39
CA VAL A 58 10.58 4.92 9.99
C VAL A 58 10.18 3.80 10.94
N GLU A 59 10.91 2.70 10.90
CA GLU A 59 10.68 1.54 11.74
C GLU A 59 11.99 1.13 12.42
N TYR A 60 12.00 1.15 13.74
CA TYR A 60 13.12 0.68 14.53
C TYR A 60 13.03 -0.82 14.79
N GLN A 61 14.16 -1.50 14.72
CA GLN A 61 14.26 -2.84 15.28
C GLN A 61 14.10 -2.75 16.81
N GLY A 62 13.45 -3.73 17.43
CA GLY A 62 13.12 -3.70 18.87
C GLY A 62 14.31 -3.56 19.80
N ASP A 63 15.54 -3.90 19.36
CA ASP A 63 16.78 -3.69 20.10
C ASP A 63 17.42 -2.31 19.83
N LYS A 64 16.79 -1.47 18.99
CA LYS A 64 17.24 -0.12 18.59
C LYS A 64 18.61 -0.08 17.88
N THR A 65 19.12 -1.22 17.38
CA THR A 65 20.42 -1.26 16.69
C THR A 65 20.31 -0.87 15.21
N LYS A 66 19.10 -0.98 14.64
CA LYS A 66 18.81 -0.73 13.23
C LYS A 66 17.51 0.04 13.06
N ALA A 67 17.50 0.98 12.12
CA ALA A 67 16.30 1.67 11.68
C ALA A 67 16.12 1.55 10.16
N ILE A 68 14.90 1.27 9.72
CA ILE A 68 14.51 1.19 8.30
C ILE A 68 13.74 2.45 7.98
N PHE A 69 14.23 3.22 7.00
CA PHE A 69 13.58 4.42 6.50
C PHE A 69 12.87 4.10 5.20
N TYR A 70 11.55 4.16 5.22
CA TYR A 70 10.72 3.98 4.04
C TYR A 70 10.55 5.29 3.31
N TYR A 71 10.84 5.30 2.01
CA TYR A 71 10.75 6.51 1.21
C TYR A 71 10.06 6.27 -0.13
N THR A 72 9.48 7.34 -0.66
CA THR A 72 8.96 7.43 -2.03
C THR A 72 9.80 8.41 -2.82
N ALA A 73 10.09 8.09 -4.08
CA ALA A 73 10.76 8.97 -5.02
C ALA A 73 10.32 8.60 -6.45
N GLU A 74 10.22 9.58 -7.34
CA GLU A 74 9.87 9.36 -8.75
C GLU A 74 11.06 8.87 -9.55
N ALA A 75 12.26 9.36 -9.23
CA ALA A 75 13.51 9.00 -9.88
C ALA A 75 14.49 8.35 -8.91
N ARG A 76 15.62 7.88 -9.43
CA ARG A 76 16.71 7.34 -8.63
C ARG A 76 17.40 8.48 -7.86
N VAL A 77 17.42 8.39 -6.55
CA VAL A 77 18.04 9.35 -5.64
C VAL A 77 19.37 8.82 -5.12
N ASP A 78 20.41 9.65 -5.09
CA ASP A 78 21.66 9.34 -4.41
C ASP A 78 21.58 9.82 -2.94
N PHE A 79 21.43 8.88 -2.04
CA PHE A 79 21.28 9.12 -0.61
C PHE A 79 22.49 8.71 0.24
N ARG A 80 23.69 8.59 -0.37
CA ARG A 80 24.91 8.20 0.36
C ARG A 80 25.27 9.17 1.47
N GLU A 81 25.19 10.46 1.20
CA GLU A 81 25.45 11.51 2.21
C GLU A 81 24.32 11.58 3.25
N LEU A 82 23.06 11.35 2.82
CA LEU A 82 21.93 11.26 3.73
C LEU A 82 22.12 10.14 4.74
N ILE A 83 22.52 8.94 4.30
CA ILE A 83 22.75 7.79 5.18
C ILE A 83 23.84 8.12 6.22
N LYS A 84 24.94 8.78 5.83
CA LYS A 84 26.00 9.18 6.77
C LYS A 84 25.44 10.14 7.84
N ARG A 85 24.75 11.20 7.43
CA ARG A 85 24.17 12.16 8.38
C ARG A 85 23.12 11.53 9.30
N LEU A 86 22.26 10.64 8.77
CA LEU A 86 21.29 9.91 9.59
C LEU A 86 21.98 8.96 10.58
N ALA A 87 23.03 8.27 10.15
CA ALA A 87 23.79 7.38 11.04
C ALA A 87 24.52 8.16 12.15
N ASP A 88 25.04 9.34 11.83
CA ASP A 88 25.67 10.21 12.80
C ASP A 88 24.68 10.83 13.79
N GLU A 89 23.50 11.23 13.34
CA GLU A 89 22.45 11.82 14.17
C GLU A 89 21.80 10.79 15.11
N PHE A 90 21.45 9.61 14.58
CA PHE A 90 20.67 8.62 15.34
C PHE A 90 21.52 7.51 15.98
N LYS A 91 22.81 7.40 15.61
CA LYS A 91 23.74 6.38 16.12
C LYS A 91 23.26 4.94 15.98
N VAL A 92 22.52 4.66 14.88
CA VAL A 92 21.97 3.35 14.54
C VAL A 92 22.33 2.97 13.09
N ARG A 93 22.26 1.69 12.78
CA ARG A 93 22.42 1.23 11.41
C ARG A 93 21.21 1.66 10.56
N ILE A 94 21.47 2.42 9.50
CA ILE A 94 20.43 2.93 8.60
C ILE A 94 20.23 1.96 7.44
N GLU A 95 18.98 1.63 7.16
CA GLU A 95 18.56 0.93 5.94
C GLU A 95 17.51 1.78 5.22
N MET A 96 17.74 2.06 3.94
CA MET A 96 16.80 2.80 3.09
C MET A 96 15.98 1.83 2.26
N LYS A 97 14.64 1.94 2.31
CA LYS A 97 13.74 1.07 1.55
C LYS A 97 12.74 1.91 0.74
N GLN A 98 12.86 1.82 -0.57
CA GLN A 98 11.88 2.46 -1.46
C GLN A 98 10.55 1.72 -1.41
N ILE A 99 9.47 2.47 -1.30
CA ILE A 99 8.11 1.94 -1.33
C ILE A 99 7.28 2.67 -2.40
N GLY A 100 6.28 1.97 -2.93
CA GLY A 100 5.34 2.58 -3.85
C GLY A 100 4.27 3.41 -3.12
N VAL A 101 3.68 4.39 -3.80
CA VAL A 101 2.66 5.30 -3.22
C VAL A 101 1.46 4.57 -2.59
N ARG A 102 1.10 3.38 -3.07
CA ARG A 102 0.04 2.59 -2.45
C ARG A 102 0.50 1.94 -1.15
N GLN A 103 1.75 1.50 -1.08
CA GLN A 103 2.35 0.99 0.17
C GLN A 103 2.51 2.11 1.20
N GLU A 104 2.84 3.33 0.76
CA GLU A 104 2.83 4.51 1.62
C GLU A 104 1.43 4.76 2.19
N ALA A 105 0.40 4.81 1.35
CA ALA A 105 -0.98 4.99 1.79
C ALA A 105 -1.45 3.85 2.74
N SER A 106 -0.98 2.63 2.52
CA SER A 106 -1.26 1.48 3.39
C SER A 106 -0.68 1.66 4.79
N ARG A 107 0.53 2.23 4.92
CA ARG A 107 1.17 2.50 6.22
C ARG A 107 0.53 3.68 6.95
N LEU A 108 0.20 4.74 6.23
CA LEU A 108 -0.44 5.94 6.80
C LEU A 108 -1.89 5.66 7.23
N GLY A 109 -2.57 4.73 6.58
CA GLY A 109 -3.98 4.48 6.81
C GLY A 109 -4.89 5.59 6.32
N GLY A 110 -6.11 5.61 6.79
CA GLY A 110 -7.11 6.64 6.47
C GLY A 110 -8.45 6.06 6.02
N ILE A 111 -9.36 6.95 5.64
CA ILE A 111 -10.72 6.64 5.18
C ILE A 111 -10.82 6.84 3.68
N GLY A 112 -11.32 5.84 2.98
CA GLY A 112 -11.58 5.93 1.54
C GLY A 112 -12.80 6.78 1.20
N SER A 113 -12.97 7.12 -0.07
CA SER A 113 -14.16 7.81 -0.58
C SER A 113 -15.47 7.02 -0.37
N CYS A 114 -15.39 5.74 -0.04
CA CYS A 114 -16.51 4.87 0.34
C CYS A 114 -16.90 4.97 1.83
N GLY A 115 -16.21 5.80 2.62
CA GLY A 115 -16.45 5.97 4.07
C GLY A 115 -15.88 4.85 4.95
N ARG A 116 -15.15 3.87 4.37
CA ARG A 116 -14.50 2.77 5.10
C ARG A 116 -13.01 3.01 5.18
N GLU A 117 -12.34 2.36 6.14
CA GLU A 117 -10.87 2.30 6.18
C GLU A 117 -10.29 1.80 4.85
N LEU A 118 -9.10 2.28 4.51
CA LEU A 118 -8.45 1.89 3.26
C LEU A 118 -8.25 0.38 3.19
N CYS A 119 -8.67 -0.25 2.08
CA CYS A 119 -8.48 -1.69 1.86
C CYS A 119 -7.01 -2.11 1.98
N CYS A 120 -6.09 -1.25 1.52
CA CYS A 120 -4.65 -1.51 1.56
C CYS A 120 -4.06 -1.44 2.99
N SER A 121 -4.70 -0.74 3.93
CA SER A 121 -4.25 -0.67 5.32
C SER A 121 -4.87 -1.75 6.21
N THR A 122 -5.92 -2.43 5.75
CA THR A 122 -6.66 -3.41 6.55
C THR A 122 -6.45 -4.85 6.08
N TRP A 123 -7.07 -5.24 4.98
CA TRP A 123 -7.15 -6.65 4.57
C TRP A 123 -6.47 -6.97 3.22
N LEU A 124 -6.30 -5.95 2.35
CA LEU A 124 -5.70 -6.16 1.04
C LEU A 124 -4.17 -6.12 1.14
N THR A 125 -3.53 -7.24 0.95
CA THR A 125 -2.06 -7.40 1.02
C THR A 125 -1.39 -7.54 -0.35
N ASP A 126 -2.14 -7.98 -1.37
CA ASP A 126 -1.64 -8.13 -2.74
C ASP A 126 -2.04 -6.91 -3.59
N PHE A 127 -1.06 -6.07 -3.92
CA PHE A 127 -1.25 -4.83 -4.66
C PHE A 127 -1.04 -5.02 -6.17
N ARG A 128 -2.01 -5.63 -6.82
CA ARG A 128 -2.00 -5.77 -8.28
C ARG A 128 -2.23 -4.42 -8.96
N SER A 129 -1.67 -4.29 -10.16
CA SER A 129 -1.94 -3.14 -11.01
C SER A 129 -3.43 -3.13 -11.41
N VAL A 130 -4.08 -1.97 -11.27
CA VAL A 130 -5.49 -1.79 -11.66
C VAL A 130 -5.54 -1.17 -13.06
N ASN A 131 -6.34 -1.76 -13.94
CA ASN A 131 -6.56 -1.26 -15.29
C ASN A 131 -7.90 -0.51 -15.37
N THR A 132 -7.99 0.46 -16.29
CA THR A 132 -9.24 1.19 -16.59
C THR A 132 -10.33 0.29 -17.17
N SER A 133 -9.98 -0.85 -17.77
CA SER A 133 -10.95 -1.87 -18.20
C SER A 133 -11.84 -2.34 -17.03
N ALA A 134 -11.28 -2.48 -15.82
CA ALA A 134 -12.06 -2.84 -14.65
C ALA A 134 -13.19 -1.83 -14.34
N ALA A 135 -12.93 -0.53 -14.56
CA ALA A 135 -13.97 0.50 -14.40
C ALA A 135 -15.02 0.44 -15.52
N ARG A 136 -14.63 0.07 -16.74
CA ARG A 136 -15.58 -0.09 -17.87
C ARG A 136 -16.55 -1.25 -17.62
N TYR A 137 -16.06 -2.41 -17.21
CA TYR A 137 -16.92 -3.56 -16.89
C TYR A 137 -17.90 -3.26 -15.74
N GLN A 138 -17.53 -2.34 -14.84
CA GLN A 138 -18.38 -1.86 -13.76
C GLN A 138 -19.26 -0.67 -14.17
N GLN A 139 -19.28 -0.30 -15.45
CA GLN A 139 -20.05 0.82 -16.03
C GLN A 139 -19.79 2.16 -15.32
N LEU A 140 -18.58 2.35 -14.81
CA LEU A 140 -18.18 3.57 -14.13
C LEU A 140 -17.66 4.61 -15.12
N SER A 141 -18.02 5.87 -14.89
CA SER A 141 -17.43 6.99 -15.62
C SER A 141 -15.90 6.99 -15.47
N LEU A 142 -15.17 7.15 -16.60
CA LEU A 142 -13.71 7.20 -16.63
C LEU A 142 -13.14 8.53 -16.10
N ASN A 143 -13.83 9.19 -15.17
CA ASN A 143 -13.34 10.39 -14.52
C ASN A 143 -12.24 10.02 -13.50
N PRO A 144 -10.99 10.49 -13.70
CA PRO A 144 -9.87 10.21 -12.80
C PRO A 144 -10.16 10.55 -11.33
N GLN A 145 -10.86 11.65 -11.06
CA GLN A 145 -11.22 12.08 -9.70
C GLN A 145 -12.11 11.05 -8.98
N LYS A 146 -12.99 10.38 -9.73
CA LYS A 146 -13.88 9.34 -9.17
C LYS A 146 -13.19 7.99 -9.04
N LEU A 147 -12.22 7.69 -9.91
CA LEU A 147 -11.53 6.40 -9.96
C LEU A 147 -10.26 6.35 -9.15
N ALA A 148 -9.64 7.48 -8.80
CA ALA A 148 -8.42 7.53 -8.01
C ALA A 148 -8.68 7.24 -6.53
N GLY A 149 -7.78 6.46 -5.94
CA GLY A 149 -7.72 6.26 -4.50
C GLY A 149 -6.88 7.33 -3.79
N GLN A 150 -6.78 7.27 -2.48
CA GLN A 150 -5.95 8.16 -1.64
C GLN A 150 -4.46 8.17 -2.08
N CYS A 151 -3.98 7.05 -2.62
CA CYS A 151 -2.62 6.92 -3.14
C CYS A 151 -2.40 7.55 -4.54
N GLY A 152 -3.40 8.21 -5.13
CA GLY A 152 -3.33 8.75 -6.49
C GLY A 152 -3.36 7.71 -7.62
N LYS A 153 -3.31 6.41 -7.32
CA LYS A 153 -3.51 5.32 -8.30
C LYS A 153 -4.99 4.92 -8.35
N LEU A 154 -5.39 4.17 -9.39
CA LEU A 154 -6.75 3.63 -9.48
C LEU A 154 -7.12 2.82 -8.23
N LYS A 155 -8.37 2.93 -7.78
CA LYS A 155 -8.88 2.24 -6.59
C LYS A 155 -8.71 0.73 -6.70
N CYS A 156 -8.17 0.10 -5.65
CA CYS A 156 -7.96 -1.36 -5.62
C CYS A 156 -9.26 -2.15 -5.64
N CYS A 157 -10.36 -1.58 -5.11
CA CYS A 157 -11.69 -2.22 -5.15
C CYS A 157 -12.15 -2.53 -6.57
N LEU A 158 -11.75 -1.73 -7.57
CA LEU A 158 -12.09 -2.00 -8.97
C LEU A 158 -11.62 -3.39 -9.42
N ASN A 159 -10.41 -3.80 -9.05
CA ASN A 159 -9.92 -5.15 -9.35
C ASN A 159 -10.52 -6.20 -8.42
N TYR A 160 -10.75 -5.85 -7.16
CA TYR A 160 -11.30 -6.79 -6.19
C TYR A 160 -12.72 -7.23 -6.52
N GLU A 161 -13.53 -6.27 -7.01
CA GLU A 161 -14.93 -6.50 -7.34
C GLU A 161 -15.13 -6.98 -8.79
N LEU A 162 -14.07 -6.94 -9.64
CA LEU A 162 -14.18 -7.19 -11.08
C LEU A 162 -14.78 -8.55 -11.39
N ASP A 163 -14.32 -9.62 -10.74
CA ASP A 163 -14.79 -10.98 -11.01
C ASP A 163 -16.30 -11.09 -10.74
N THR A 164 -16.80 -10.45 -9.68
CA THR A 164 -18.24 -10.42 -9.35
C THR A 164 -19.07 -9.73 -10.43
N TYR A 165 -18.56 -8.60 -10.96
CA TYR A 165 -19.22 -7.90 -12.06
C TYR A 165 -19.18 -8.69 -13.37
N MET A 166 -18.05 -9.37 -13.64
CA MET A 166 -17.92 -10.22 -14.83
C MET A 166 -18.86 -11.42 -14.78
N ASP A 167 -19.01 -12.04 -13.60
CA ASP A 167 -19.95 -13.15 -13.40
C ASP A 167 -21.41 -12.65 -13.60
N ALA A 168 -21.75 -11.50 -13.04
CA ALA A 168 -23.09 -10.93 -13.18
C ALA A 168 -23.41 -10.52 -14.64
N LEU A 169 -22.43 -10.08 -15.42
CA LEU A 169 -22.62 -9.72 -16.82
C LEU A 169 -22.97 -10.92 -17.71
N GLN A 170 -22.65 -12.15 -17.29
CA GLN A 170 -23.01 -13.36 -18.06
C GLN A 170 -24.51 -13.62 -18.10
N ASP A 171 -25.25 -13.11 -17.12
CA ASP A 171 -26.69 -13.24 -17.02
C ASP A 171 -27.45 -12.20 -17.86
N PHE A 172 -26.74 -11.19 -18.40
CA PHE A 172 -27.34 -10.16 -19.24
C PHE A 172 -27.25 -10.52 -20.71
N PRO A 173 -28.27 -10.14 -21.51
CA PRO A 173 -28.25 -10.32 -22.96
C PRO A 173 -27.13 -9.47 -23.58
N ASP A 174 -26.58 -9.96 -24.71
CA ASP A 174 -25.59 -9.24 -25.50
C ASP A 174 -26.15 -7.90 -26.01
N PHE A 175 -25.27 -6.93 -26.24
CA PHE A 175 -25.64 -5.65 -26.87
C PHE A 175 -26.33 -5.87 -28.22
N ASP A 176 -27.29 -5.02 -28.56
CA ASP A 176 -28.12 -5.07 -29.76
C ASP A 176 -29.03 -6.31 -29.83
N THR A 177 -29.19 -7.10 -28.77
CA THR A 177 -30.14 -8.21 -28.72
C THR A 177 -31.56 -7.68 -28.60
N LYS A 178 -32.44 -8.15 -29.50
CA LYS A 178 -33.86 -7.84 -29.43
C LYS A 178 -34.54 -8.67 -28.33
N LEU A 179 -35.16 -8.01 -27.41
CA LEU A 179 -35.86 -8.60 -26.28
C LEU A 179 -37.36 -8.32 -26.38
N VAL A 180 -38.19 -9.32 -26.15
CA VAL A 180 -39.64 -9.17 -26.01
C VAL A 180 -39.94 -9.02 -24.53
N THR A 181 -40.47 -7.87 -24.14
CA THR A 181 -40.83 -7.56 -22.76
C THR A 181 -42.34 -7.41 -22.63
N GLU A 182 -42.84 -7.48 -21.40
CA GLU A 182 -44.29 -7.24 -21.14
C GLU A 182 -44.82 -5.87 -21.63
N LYS A 183 -43.91 -4.91 -21.83
CA LYS A 183 -44.21 -3.54 -22.29
C LYS A 183 -43.96 -3.32 -23.78
N GLY A 184 -43.54 -4.35 -24.51
CA GLY A 184 -43.22 -4.32 -25.92
C GLY A 184 -41.78 -4.75 -26.24
N ASP A 185 -41.41 -4.63 -27.51
CA ASP A 185 -40.07 -4.98 -27.98
C ASP A 185 -39.04 -3.93 -27.50
N ALA A 186 -37.90 -4.41 -27.03
CA ALA A 186 -36.79 -3.60 -26.58
C ALA A 186 -35.49 -4.08 -27.23
N ILE A 187 -34.47 -3.24 -27.26
CA ILE A 187 -33.10 -3.57 -27.67
C ILE A 187 -32.21 -3.34 -26.46
N CYS A 188 -31.40 -4.33 -26.13
CA CYS A 188 -30.44 -4.24 -25.02
C CYS A 188 -29.28 -3.31 -25.39
#